data_d49f6b8d53b2e19b931adba2ba157368
#
_entry.id   d49f6b8d53b2e19b931adba2ba157368
#
_cell.length_a   1.000
_cell.length_b   1.000
_cell.length_c   1.000
_cell.angle_alpha   90.00
_cell.angle_beta   90.00
_cell.angle_gamma   90.00
#
_symmetry.space_group_name_H-M   'P 1'
#
loop_
_entity.id
_entity.type
_entity.pdbx_description
1 polymer ?
#
loop_
_entity_poly.entity_id
_entity_poly.type
_entity_poly.pdbx_seq_one_letter_code
_entity_poly.pdbx_strand_id
1 'polypeptide(L)'
;MKKFVIILFTALLCVTEMAAQKHHHFDPAQFQADLEQFITSEAGLTPKEAATFFPVYREMREKQLAFFGQDRRLCHVDTNDDKACAEAIALRDDNDIKMKQLQKKYHQRFMKILPASKVFRIIRAEDRFHRQLFSGKRKLGEHKK
;
A
#
# COMPACT_ATOMS: atom_id res chain seq x y z
N MET A 1 -58.38 21.67 -1.10
CA MET A 1 -57.15 22.29 -1.63
C MET A 1 -55.95 22.26 -0.65
N LYS A 2 -56.15 22.27 0.66
CA LYS A 2 -55.01 22.25 1.63
C LYS A 2 -54.23 20.89 1.71
N LYS A 3 -54.87 19.77 1.33
CA LYS A 3 -54.26 18.43 1.37
C LYS A 3 -53.34 18.14 0.19
N PHE A 4 -53.52 18.79 -0.95
CA PHE A 4 -52.66 18.61 -2.13
C PHE A 4 -51.35 19.39 -2.05
N VAL A 5 -51.30 20.48 -1.26
CA VAL A 5 -50.11 21.30 -1.08
C VAL A 5 -49.09 20.59 -0.18
N ILE A 6 -49.54 19.76 0.77
CA ILE A 6 -48.68 19.01 1.69
C ILE A 6 -48.00 17.86 0.97
N ILE A 7 -48.68 17.20 -0.01
CA ILE A 7 -48.09 16.11 -0.77
C ILE A 7 -47.01 16.61 -1.76
N LEU A 8 -47.15 17.82 -2.27
CA LEU A 8 -46.16 18.43 -3.18
C LEU A 8 -44.90 18.86 -2.45
N PHE A 9 -44.98 19.19 -1.16
CA PHE A 9 -43.84 19.63 -0.35
C PHE A 9 -42.99 18.46 0.16
N THR A 10 -43.59 17.28 0.32
CA THR A 10 -42.85 16.06 0.73
C THR A 10 -42.10 15.40 -0.42
N ALA A 11 -42.49 15.66 -1.67
CA ALA A 11 -41.78 15.11 -2.86
C ALA A 11 -40.51 15.90 -3.22
N LEU A 12 -40.33 17.12 -2.67
CA LEU A 12 -39.17 17.97 -3.01
C LEU A 12 -37.97 17.79 -2.05
N LEU A 13 -38.12 16.94 -1.00
CA LEU A 13 -37.05 16.68 -0.01
C LEU A 13 -36.22 15.43 -0.30
N CYS A 14 -36.46 14.73 -1.40
CA CYS A 14 -35.76 13.47 -1.75
C CYS A 14 -34.70 13.60 -2.83
N VAL A 15 -34.25 14.81 -3.18
CA VAL A 15 -33.21 14.95 -4.23
C VAL A 15 -32.05 15.82 -3.73
N THR A 16 -31.38 15.40 -2.69
CA THR A 16 -30.00 15.86 -2.42
C THR A 16 -29.18 14.77 -1.75
N GLU A 17 -29.24 13.55 -2.23
CA GLU A 17 -28.07 12.67 -2.11
C GLU A 17 -27.14 12.96 -3.31
N MET A 18 -26.57 14.15 -3.31
CA MET A 18 -25.37 14.39 -4.08
C MET A 18 -24.31 13.45 -3.50
N ALA A 19 -24.04 12.38 -4.24
CA ALA A 19 -22.92 11.52 -4.04
C ALA A 19 -21.65 12.41 -3.89
N ALA A 20 -21.28 12.70 -2.67
CA ALA A 20 -19.95 13.18 -2.35
C ALA A 20 -19.02 12.07 -2.81
N GLN A 21 -18.48 12.21 -4.02
CA GLN A 21 -17.34 11.43 -4.48
C GLN A 21 -16.25 11.70 -3.46
N LYS A 22 -16.14 10.81 -2.46
CA LYS A 22 -14.98 10.75 -1.59
C LYS A 22 -13.79 10.55 -2.52
N HIS A 23 -13.06 11.62 -2.80
CA HIS A 23 -11.70 11.48 -3.25
C HIS A 23 -11.03 10.58 -2.20
N HIS A 24 -10.77 9.33 -2.56
CA HIS A 24 -10.03 8.41 -1.72
C HIS A 24 -8.64 9.00 -1.54
N HIS A 25 -8.52 9.88 -0.56
CA HIS A 25 -7.23 10.33 -0.08
C HIS A 25 -6.52 9.08 0.46
N PHE A 26 -5.35 8.78 -0.06
CA PHE A 26 -4.54 7.67 0.45
C PHE A 26 -4.17 7.98 1.90
N ASP A 27 -4.65 7.15 2.82
CA ASP A 27 -4.31 7.21 4.24
C ASP A 27 -3.21 6.17 4.54
N PRO A 28 -1.97 6.61 4.80
CA PRO A 28 -0.87 5.71 5.11
C PRO A 28 -1.08 4.88 6.37
N ALA A 29 -1.77 5.43 7.38
CA ALA A 29 -2.02 4.73 8.64
C ALA A 29 -3.05 3.60 8.44
N GLN A 30 -4.16 3.89 7.72
CA GLN A 30 -5.15 2.89 7.37
C GLN A 30 -4.53 1.79 6.48
N PHE A 31 -3.72 2.18 5.49
CA PHE A 31 -3.01 1.22 4.64
C PHE A 31 -2.12 0.27 5.44
N GLN A 32 -1.38 0.82 6.43
CA GLN A 32 -0.52 0.02 7.29
C GLN A 32 -1.35 -0.95 8.17
N ALA A 33 -2.46 -0.49 8.73
CA ALA A 33 -3.36 -1.32 9.53
C ALA A 33 -3.97 -2.47 8.70
N ASP A 34 -4.47 -2.17 7.49
CA ASP A 34 -5.04 -3.16 6.57
C ASP A 34 -4.01 -4.21 6.17
N LEU A 35 -2.77 -3.80 5.89
CA LEU A 35 -1.68 -4.70 5.55
C LEU A 35 -1.32 -5.62 6.74
N GLU A 36 -1.22 -5.09 7.95
CA GLU A 36 -0.91 -5.87 9.16
C GLU A 36 -2.04 -6.86 9.49
N GLN A 37 -3.29 -6.46 9.34
CA GLN A 37 -4.44 -7.34 9.50
C GLN A 37 -4.43 -8.47 8.46
N PHE A 38 -4.16 -8.15 7.20
CA PHE A 38 -4.06 -9.13 6.13
C PHE A 38 -2.94 -10.13 6.37
N ILE A 39 -1.74 -9.65 6.73
CA ILE A 39 -0.59 -10.51 7.07
C ILE A 39 -0.94 -11.41 8.26
N THR A 40 -1.57 -10.89 9.31
CA THR A 40 -1.95 -11.64 10.50
C THR A 40 -2.86 -12.81 10.14
N SER A 41 -3.87 -12.58 9.30
CA SER A 41 -4.82 -13.58 8.84
C SER A 41 -4.13 -14.63 7.96
N GLU A 42 -3.40 -14.22 6.93
CA GLU A 42 -2.79 -15.11 5.93
C GLU A 42 -1.66 -15.97 6.49
N ALA A 43 -0.87 -15.42 7.40
CA ALA A 43 0.23 -16.15 8.05
C ALA A 43 -0.20 -16.94 9.29
N GLY A 44 -1.43 -16.72 9.78
CA GLY A 44 -1.95 -17.35 10.99
C GLY A 44 -1.16 -16.95 12.23
N LEU A 45 -0.91 -15.64 12.40
CA LEU A 45 -0.20 -15.13 13.57
C LEU A 45 -1.13 -15.10 14.79
N THR A 46 -0.64 -15.62 15.91
CA THR A 46 -1.31 -15.43 17.20
C THR A 46 -1.12 -13.98 17.67
N PRO A 47 -1.98 -13.47 18.59
CA PRO A 47 -1.80 -12.11 19.13
C PRO A 47 -0.41 -11.86 19.73
N LYS A 48 0.17 -12.85 20.40
CA LYS A 48 1.52 -12.78 20.99
C LYS A 48 2.61 -12.68 19.90
N GLU A 49 2.50 -13.47 18.84
CA GLU A 49 3.43 -13.42 17.70
C GLU A 49 3.33 -12.09 16.97
N ALA A 50 2.12 -11.60 16.70
CA ALA A 50 1.88 -10.32 16.06
C ALA A 50 2.47 -9.16 16.87
N ALA A 51 2.26 -9.13 18.19
CA ALA A 51 2.80 -8.12 19.09
C ALA A 51 4.34 -8.05 19.08
N THR A 52 5.01 -9.19 18.88
CA THR A 52 6.49 -9.25 18.83
C THR A 52 7.01 -8.96 17.42
N PHE A 53 6.30 -9.39 16.39
CA PHE A 53 6.73 -9.29 14.99
C PHE A 53 6.56 -7.88 14.40
N PHE A 54 5.37 -7.27 14.54
CA PHE A 54 5.06 -6.00 13.84
C PHE A 54 5.97 -4.82 14.21
N PRO A 55 6.47 -4.65 15.45
CA PRO A 55 7.44 -3.59 15.71
C PRO A 55 8.71 -3.69 14.85
N VAL A 56 9.22 -4.92 14.65
CA VAL A 56 10.39 -5.16 13.80
C VAL A 56 10.06 -5.03 12.31
N TYR A 57 8.85 -5.41 11.91
CA TYR A 57 8.35 -5.25 10.55
C TYR A 57 8.21 -3.77 10.17
N ARG A 58 7.64 -2.95 11.06
CA ARG A 58 7.51 -1.49 10.84
C ARG A 58 8.87 -0.82 10.70
N GLU A 59 9.85 -1.20 11.55
CA GLU A 59 11.23 -0.71 11.42
C GLU A 59 11.82 -1.00 10.02
N MET A 60 11.57 -2.19 9.46
CA MET A 60 11.96 -2.52 8.09
C MET A 60 11.26 -1.59 7.09
N ARG A 61 9.95 -1.41 7.22
CA ARG A 61 9.14 -0.60 6.30
C ARG A 61 9.58 0.86 6.28
N GLU A 62 9.86 1.44 7.42
CA GLU A 62 10.40 2.81 7.51
C GLU A 62 11.72 2.97 6.77
N LYS A 63 12.64 1.99 6.92
CA LYS A 63 13.91 2.01 6.19
C LYS A 63 13.74 1.81 4.69
N GLN A 64 12.77 1.01 4.26
CA GLN A 64 12.44 0.86 2.84
C GLN A 64 11.92 2.16 2.23
N LEU A 65 11.12 2.94 2.97
CA LEU A 65 10.59 4.21 2.47
C LEU A 65 11.69 5.22 2.10
N ALA A 66 12.86 5.17 2.76
CA ALA A 66 13.99 6.02 2.42
C ALA A 66 14.52 5.76 0.99
N PHE A 67 14.48 4.51 0.52
CA PHE A 67 14.88 4.18 -0.85
C PHE A 67 13.87 4.65 -1.90
N PHE A 68 12.56 4.55 -1.62
CA PHE A 68 11.54 5.06 -2.53
C PHE A 68 11.61 6.56 -2.77
N GLY A 69 12.09 7.34 -1.78
CA GLY A 69 12.34 8.77 -1.96
C GLY A 69 13.45 9.07 -2.96
N GLN A 70 14.44 8.20 -3.08
CA GLN A 70 15.52 8.33 -4.06
C GLN A 70 15.04 8.01 -5.48
N ASP A 71 14.22 6.97 -5.66
CA ASP A 71 13.67 6.59 -6.97
C ASP A 71 12.80 7.69 -7.60
N ARG A 72 12.11 8.50 -6.78
CA ARG A 72 11.34 9.64 -7.30
C ARG A 72 12.19 10.67 -8.04
N ARG A 73 13.47 10.83 -7.68
CA ARG A 73 14.39 11.74 -8.38
C ARG A 73 14.70 11.26 -9.79
N LEU A 74 14.66 9.94 -10.01
CA LEU A 74 14.91 9.34 -11.32
C LEU A 74 13.80 9.61 -12.33
N CYS A 75 12.59 9.97 -11.87
CA CYS A 75 11.47 10.32 -12.76
C CYS A 75 11.67 11.63 -13.53
N HIS A 76 12.68 12.43 -13.17
CA HIS A 76 12.96 13.74 -13.76
C HIS A 76 14.27 13.78 -14.56
N VAL A 77 14.86 12.61 -14.85
CA VAL A 77 16.07 12.51 -15.66
C VAL A 77 15.74 12.85 -17.11
N ASP A 78 16.55 13.70 -17.74
CA ASP A 78 16.44 13.99 -19.17
C ASP A 78 16.87 12.73 -19.95
N THR A 79 15.92 12.12 -20.64
CA THR A 79 16.14 10.90 -21.43
C THR A 79 16.93 11.15 -22.74
N ASN A 80 17.23 12.39 -23.08
CA ASN A 80 18.08 12.75 -24.21
C ASN A 80 19.56 12.91 -23.80
N ASP A 81 19.87 12.86 -22.51
CA ASP A 81 21.23 12.89 -21.97
C ASP A 81 21.68 11.48 -21.59
N ASP A 82 22.49 10.85 -22.45
CA ASP A 82 23.00 9.49 -22.22
C ASP A 82 23.80 9.37 -20.92
N LYS A 83 24.55 10.40 -20.52
CA LYS A 83 25.31 10.38 -19.28
C LYS A 83 24.39 10.40 -18.08
N ALA A 84 23.40 11.29 -18.06
CA ALA A 84 22.41 11.35 -17.01
C ALA A 84 21.60 10.04 -16.92
N CYS A 85 21.27 9.44 -18.06
CA CYS A 85 20.60 8.13 -18.11
C CYS A 85 21.47 7.00 -17.51
N ALA A 86 22.76 6.96 -17.85
CA ALA A 86 23.67 5.94 -17.30
C ALA A 86 23.85 6.08 -15.79
N GLU A 87 23.99 7.29 -15.28
CA GLU A 87 24.05 7.55 -13.84
C GLU A 87 22.75 7.16 -13.12
N ALA A 88 21.60 7.43 -13.74
CA ALA A 88 20.29 7.08 -13.20
C ALA A 88 20.10 5.54 -13.14
N ILE A 89 20.51 4.81 -14.16
CA ILE A 89 20.48 3.34 -14.19
C ILE A 89 21.36 2.78 -13.06
N ALA A 90 22.60 3.24 -12.94
CA ALA A 90 23.51 2.77 -11.90
C ALA A 90 22.94 3.05 -10.49
N LEU A 91 22.39 4.24 -10.26
CA LEU A 91 21.76 4.59 -8.97
C LEU A 91 20.55 3.69 -8.67
N ARG A 92 19.72 3.39 -9.66
CA ARG A 92 18.56 2.50 -9.50
C ARG A 92 19.00 1.09 -9.13
N ASP A 93 19.96 0.54 -9.84
CA ASP A 93 20.49 -0.80 -9.59
C ASP A 93 21.09 -0.90 -8.18
N ASP A 94 21.85 0.11 -7.75
CA ASP A 94 22.40 0.21 -6.40
C ASP A 94 21.30 0.26 -5.33
N ASN A 95 20.24 1.02 -5.57
CA ASN A 95 19.10 1.10 -4.65
C ASN A 95 18.37 -0.24 -4.55
N ASP A 96 18.16 -0.94 -5.66
CA ASP A 96 17.53 -2.27 -5.68
C ASP A 96 18.37 -3.29 -4.90
N ILE A 97 19.69 -3.28 -5.08
CA ILE A 97 20.62 -4.13 -4.33
C ILE A 97 20.53 -3.84 -2.83
N LYS A 98 20.62 -2.57 -2.43
CA LYS A 98 20.53 -2.15 -1.02
C LYS A 98 19.18 -2.52 -0.40
N MET A 99 18.08 -2.35 -1.16
CA MET A 99 16.74 -2.75 -0.74
C MET A 99 16.67 -4.26 -0.49
N LYS A 100 17.22 -5.09 -1.38
CA LYS A 100 17.26 -6.54 -1.23
C LYS A 100 18.15 -6.98 -0.06
N GLN A 101 19.27 -6.31 0.17
CA GLN A 101 20.13 -6.56 1.34
C GLN A 101 19.40 -6.21 2.66
N LEU A 102 18.67 -5.08 2.69
CA LEU A 102 17.83 -4.71 3.81
C LEU A 102 16.78 -5.77 4.10
N GLN A 103 16.01 -6.20 3.08
CA GLN A 103 15.00 -7.25 3.22
C GLN A 103 15.61 -8.54 3.76
N LYS A 104 16.74 -8.99 3.20
CA LYS A 104 17.46 -10.19 3.66
C LYS A 104 17.81 -10.11 5.14
N LYS A 105 18.36 -8.96 5.59
CA LYS A 105 18.69 -8.72 6.99
C LYS A 105 17.49 -8.85 7.92
N TYR A 106 16.33 -8.27 7.50
CA TYR A 106 15.12 -8.33 8.31
C TYR A 106 14.45 -9.70 8.27
N HIS A 107 14.45 -10.40 7.14
CA HIS A 107 13.97 -11.78 7.09
C HIS A 107 14.73 -12.68 8.07
N GLN A 108 16.04 -12.50 8.21
CA GLN A 108 16.83 -13.20 9.22
C GLN A 108 16.44 -12.83 10.66
N ARG A 109 16.10 -11.55 10.93
CA ARG A 109 15.57 -11.12 12.23
C ARG A 109 14.19 -11.72 12.49
N PHE A 110 13.31 -11.78 11.49
CA PHE A 110 11.99 -12.38 11.57
C PHE A 110 12.07 -13.88 11.92
N MET A 111 13.01 -14.60 11.31
CA MET A 111 13.23 -16.03 11.61
C MET A 111 13.77 -16.30 13.04
N LYS A 112 14.22 -15.27 13.75
CA LYS A 112 14.52 -15.38 15.19
C LYS A 112 13.29 -15.21 16.08
N ILE A 113 12.22 -14.63 15.55
CA ILE A 113 10.97 -14.34 16.26
C ILE A 113 9.90 -15.40 15.95
N LEU A 114 9.86 -15.85 14.69
CA LEU A 114 8.84 -16.76 14.15
C LEU A 114 9.49 -17.93 13.41
N PRO A 115 8.81 -19.07 13.32
CA PRO A 115 9.24 -20.16 12.45
C PRO A 115 9.37 -19.72 10.99
N ALA A 116 10.36 -20.24 10.27
CA ALA A 116 10.62 -19.88 8.87
C ALA A 116 9.39 -20.07 7.97
N SER A 117 8.54 -21.06 8.23
CA SER A 117 7.29 -21.29 7.51
C SER A 117 6.29 -20.15 7.67
N LYS A 118 6.20 -19.52 8.83
CA LYS A 118 5.35 -18.34 9.06
C LYS A 118 5.96 -17.11 8.38
N VAL A 119 7.27 -16.91 8.48
CA VAL A 119 7.97 -15.82 7.78
C VAL A 119 7.73 -15.92 6.27
N PHE A 120 7.81 -17.10 5.69
CA PHE A 120 7.54 -17.30 4.27
C PHE A 120 6.09 -16.98 3.89
N ARG A 121 5.10 -17.35 4.75
CA ARG A 121 3.70 -16.96 4.54
C ARG A 121 3.50 -15.44 4.61
N ILE A 122 4.20 -14.75 5.52
CA ILE A 122 4.18 -13.29 5.62
C ILE A 122 4.66 -12.65 4.32
N ILE A 123 5.81 -13.08 3.78
CA ILE A 123 6.35 -12.58 2.52
C ILE A 123 5.33 -12.77 1.38
N ARG A 124 4.72 -13.94 1.28
CA ARG A 124 3.69 -14.21 0.28
C ARG A 124 2.41 -13.40 0.48
N ALA A 125 2.02 -13.14 1.73
CA ALA A 125 0.86 -12.32 2.06
C ALA A 125 1.11 -10.87 1.64
N GLU A 126 2.28 -10.31 1.93
CA GLU A 126 2.67 -8.96 1.49
C GLU A 126 2.61 -8.82 -0.04
N ASP A 127 3.20 -9.77 -0.78
CA ASP A 127 3.15 -9.79 -2.25
C ASP A 127 1.70 -9.87 -2.78
N ARG A 128 0.85 -10.67 -2.14
CA ARG A 128 -0.56 -10.82 -2.52
C ARG A 128 -1.34 -9.54 -2.28
N PHE A 129 -1.15 -8.92 -1.11
CA PHE A 129 -1.81 -7.66 -0.75
C PHE A 129 -1.50 -6.56 -1.78
N HIS A 130 -0.22 -6.39 -2.13
CA HIS A 130 0.19 -5.43 -3.14
C HIS A 130 -0.44 -5.71 -4.51
N ARG A 131 -0.44 -6.97 -4.97
CA ARG A 131 -1.09 -7.33 -6.25
C ARG A 131 -2.58 -7.02 -6.26
N GLN A 132 -3.31 -7.27 -5.17
CA GLN A 132 -4.73 -6.97 -5.07
C GLN A 132 -5.02 -5.47 -5.19
N LEU A 133 -4.21 -4.63 -4.55
CA LEU A 133 -4.34 -3.18 -4.65
C LEU A 133 -4.14 -2.67 -6.08
N PHE A 134 -3.15 -3.17 -6.78
CA PHE A 134 -2.89 -2.78 -8.17
C PHE A 134 -3.96 -3.29 -9.13
N SER A 135 -4.49 -4.51 -8.94
CA SER A 135 -5.56 -5.05 -9.77
C SER A 135 -6.90 -4.34 -9.53
N GLY A 136 -7.20 -3.94 -8.29
CA GLY A 136 -8.38 -3.15 -7.94
C GLY A 136 -8.36 -1.76 -8.60
N LYS A 137 -7.21 -1.07 -8.60
CA LYS A 137 -7.04 0.22 -9.29
C LYS A 137 -7.20 0.11 -10.80
N ARG A 138 -6.78 -0.98 -11.42
CA ARG A 138 -6.91 -1.22 -12.86
C ARG A 138 -8.38 -1.34 -13.29
N LYS A 139 -9.20 -2.09 -12.54
CA LYS A 139 -10.63 -2.23 -12.81
C LYS A 139 -11.41 -0.92 -12.68
N LEU A 140 -11.02 -0.04 -11.75
CA LEU A 140 -11.64 1.29 -11.60
C LEU A 140 -11.25 2.27 -12.73
N GLY A 141 -10.10 2.06 -13.39
CA GLY A 141 -9.66 2.88 -14.53
C GLY A 141 -10.34 2.49 -15.86
N GLU A 142 -10.74 1.23 -16.03
CA GLU A 142 -11.40 0.74 -17.24
C GLU A 142 -12.88 1.16 -17.36
N HIS A 143 -13.54 1.49 -16.25
CA HIS A 143 -14.92 1.99 -16.24
C HIS A 143 -15.05 3.51 -16.51
N LYS A 144 -13.96 4.22 -16.77
CA LYS A 144 -13.95 5.68 -17.04
C LYS A 144 -13.58 6.06 -18.48
N LYS A 145 -13.67 5.13 -19.43
CA LYS A 145 -13.54 5.43 -20.86
C LYS A 145 -14.87 5.30 -21.59
#